data_73dc2288362c94f902b9259f888d8397
#
_entry.id   73dc2288362c94f902b9259f888d8397
#
_cell.length_a   1.000
_cell.length_b   1.000
_cell.length_c   1.000
_cell.angle_alpha   90.00
_cell.angle_beta   90.00
_cell.angle_gamma   90.00
#
_symmetry.space_group_name_H-M   'P 1'
#
loop_
_entity.id
_entity.type
_entity.pdbx_description
1 polymer ?
#
loop_
_entity_poly.entity_id
_entity_poly.type
_entity_poly.pdbx_seq_one_letter_code
_entity_poly.pdbx_strand_id
1 'polypeptide(L)'
;MDDNSLNVILFGETGSGKSSVINLLAGKEVARTSPDIDGCTKVYQPYPLVVNGVSYTVWDTVGLDEPMVGNTGYLRSVEQVCKLVRDLTKAGGVDLLLFCHRQGRITTITQKNYALLYEAACRESVPIAVVITHLEQEERMEDWWDQNAEIFDQRGVKFCGHACVTTLSEDPKMQESREAIEGILKILDSNERHGMPAELMKGEDLVRILRERCGLREPHARSVARILAE
;
A
#
# COMPACT_ATOMS: atom_id res chain seq x y z
N MET A 1 13.30 -8.78 15.29
CA MET A 1 12.50 -9.10 14.11
C MET A 1 13.08 -10.38 13.56
N ASP A 2 12.25 -11.35 13.21
CA ASP A 2 12.75 -12.57 12.56
C ASP A 2 13.44 -12.18 11.26
N ASP A 3 14.70 -12.58 11.10
CA ASP A 3 15.55 -12.21 9.95
C ASP A 3 15.02 -12.77 8.60
N ASN A 4 13.91 -13.51 8.65
CA ASN A 4 13.29 -14.21 7.52
C ASN A 4 11.84 -13.76 7.24
N SER A 5 11.36 -12.70 7.89
CA SER A 5 9.99 -12.18 7.68
C SER A 5 9.92 -11.31 6.43
N LEU A 6 8.92 -11.55 5.57
CA LEU A 6 8.66 -10.76 4.37
C LEU A 6 7.96 -9.43 4.72
N ASN A 7 8.46 -8.32 4.21
CA ASN A 7 7.92 -6.99 4.48
C ASN A 7 6.86 -6.60 3.45
N VAL A 8 5.63 -6.43 3.89
CA VAL A 8 4.48 -6.03 3.07
C VAL A 8 4.01 -4.64 3.51
N ILE A 9 4.05 -3.66 2.62
CA ILE A 9 3.52 -2.32 2.91
C ILE A 9 2.09 -2.21 2.42
N LEU A 10 1.16 -1.93 3.34
CA LEU A 10 -0.25 -1.72 3.06
C LEU A 10 -0.53 -0.21 3.02
N PHE A 11 -1.02 0.30 1.89
CA PHE A 11 -1.25 1.73 1.69
C PHE A 11 -2.54 2.00 0.88
N GLY A 12 -3.01 3.24 0.88
CA GLY A 12 -4.24 3.68 0.23
C GLY A 12 -4.87 4.84 0.97
N GLU A 13 -6.01 5.33 0.47
CA GLU A 13 -6.76 6.45 1.04
C GLU A 13 -7.31 6.12 2.44
N THR A 14 -7.66 7.12 3.24
CA THR A 14 -8.37 6.92 4.51
C THR A 14 -9.70 6.21 4.24
N GLY A 15 -10.04 5.23 5.08
CA GLY A 15 -11.25 4.42 4.89
C GLY A 15 -11.20 3.41 3.74
N SER A 16 -10.04 3.18 3.13
CA SER A 16 -9.87 2.14 2.10
C SER A 16 -9.77 0.71 2.64
N GLY A 17 -10.00 0.50 3.94
CA GLY A 17 -10.05 -0.83 4.53
C GLY A 17 -8.70 -1.44 4.91
N LYS A 18 -7.59 -0.68 4.95
CA LYS A 18 -6.23 -1.18 5.30
C LYS A 18 -6.20 -2.02 6.59
N SER A 19 -6.59 -1.44 7.71
CA SER A 19 -6.59 -2.14 9.00
C SER A 19 -7.53 -3.34 9.02
N SER A 20 -8.65 -3.28 8.28
CA SER A 20 -9.57 -4.42 8.14
C SER A 20 -8.95 -5.56 7.33
N VAL A 21 -8.16 -5.26 6.30
CA VAL A 21 -7.39 -6.27 5.55
C VAL A 21 -6.38 -6.98 6.45
N ILE A 22 -5.71 -6.26 7.36
CA ILE A 22 -4.81 -6.86 8.35
C ILE A 22 -5.57 -7.80 9.28
N ASN A 23 -6.74 -7.38 9.79
CA ASN A 23 -7.58 -8.21 10.65
C ASN A 23 -8.08 -9.46 9.92
N LEU A 24 -8.43 -9.32 8.65
CA LEU A 24 -8.83 -10.44 7.80
C LEU A 24 -7.69 -11.48 7.66
N LEU A 25 -6.47 -11.03 7.37
CA LEU A 25 -5.28 -11.91 7.29
C LEU A 25 -4.95 -12.55 8.65
N ALA A 26 -5.06 -11.78 9.74
CA ALA A 26 -4.80 -12.27 11.09
C ALA A 26 -5.86 -13.26 11.60
N GLY A 27 -7.05 -13.28 11.00
CA GLY A 27 -8.20 -14.06 11.45
C GLY A 27 -8.76 -13.61 12.80
N LYS A 28 -8.38 -12.42 13.25
CA LYS A 28 -8.82 -11.79 14.51
C LYS A 28 -8.55 -10.29 14.46
N GLU A 29 -9.19 -9.53 15.35
CA GLU A 29 -8.92 -8.10 15.48
C GLU A 29 -7.55 -7.87 16.15
N VAL A 30 -6.59 -7.38 15.36
CA VAL A 30 -5.24 -6.97 15.80
C VAL A 30 -4.95 -5.52 15.47
N ALA A 31 -5.54 -4.99 14.41
CA ALA A 31 -5.43 -3.61 13.98
C ALA A 31 -6.74 -2.85 14.30
N ARG A 32 -6.60 -1.64 14.85
CA ARG A 32 -7.77 -0.78 15.12
C ARG A 32 -8.31 -0.21 13.82
N THR A 33 -9.61 -0.37 13.61
CA THR A 33 -10.32 0.09 12.41
C THR A 33 -10.89 1.51 12.54
N SER A 34 -10.80 2.12 13.73
CA SER A 34 -11.25 3.49 13.97
C SER A 34 -10.11 4.49 13.83
N PRO A 35 -10.35 5.68 13.23
CA PRO A 35 -9.38 6.75 13.24
C PRO A 35 -9.13 7.19 14.69
N ASP A 36 -7.89 7.09 15.16
CA ASP A 36 -7.48 7.67 16.44
C ASP A 36 -7.65 9.19 16.39
N ILE A 37 -8.56 9.72 17.20
CA ILE A 37 -8.81 11.15 17.35
C ILE A 37 -7.69 11.82 18.16
N ASP A 38 -6.86 11.04 18.85
CA ASP A 38 -5.73 11.54 19.64
C ASP A 38 -4.50 11.72 18.74
N GLY A 39 -4.15 12.96 18.46
CA GLY A 39 -3.12 13.49 17.56
C GLY A 39 -1.66 13.02 17.74
N CYS A 40 -1.40 11.82 18.25
CA CYS A 40 -0.09 11.17 18.41
C CYS A 40 0.07 9.90 17.60
N THR A 41 -0.63 9.76 16.47
CA THR A 41 -0.62 8.52 15.68
C THR A 41 0.75 8.28 15.04
N LYS A 42 1.33 7.13 15.33
CA LYS A 42 2.41 6.60 14.50
C LYS A 42 1.88 6.49 13.08
N VAL A 43 2.59 7.08 12.14
CA VAL A 43 2.17 7.15 10.73
C VAL A 43 2.22 5.77 10.05
N TYR A 44 2.84 4.79 10.69
CA TYR A 44 2.82 3.37 10.29
C TYR A 44 2.98 2.47 11.52
N GLN A 45 2.41 1.27 11.44
CA GLN A 45 2.52 0.25 12.50
C GLN A 45 2.80 -1.13 11.89
N PRO A 46 3.81 -1.85 12.40
CA PRO A 46 4.07 -3.23 11.99
C PRO A 46 3.12 -4.21 12.68
N TYR A 47 2.64 -5.18 11.90
CA TYR A 47 1.87 -6.32 12.38
C TYR A 47 2.57 -7.62 11.93
N PRO A 48 3.22 -8.35 12.84
CA PRO A 48 3.78 -9.65 12.53
C PRO A 48 2.63 -10.67 12.37
N LEU A 49 2.58 -11.34 11.24
CA LEU A 49 1.58 -12.33 10.89
C LEU A 49 2.25 -13.60 10.37
N VAL A 50 1.63 -14.75 10.61
CA VAL A 50 2.00 -16.00 9.95
C VAL A 50 0.83 -16.44 9.09
N VAL A 51 1.04 -16.55 7.78
CA VAL A 51 0.04 -16.96 6.82
C VAL A 51 0.58 -18.17 6.06
N ASN A 52 -0.13 -19.29 6.12
CA ASN A 52 0.28 -20.56 5.48
C ASN A 52 1.71 -21.00 5.84
N GLY A 53 2.17 -20.73 7.07
CA GLY A 53 3.51 -21.09 7.54
C GLY A 53 4.63 -20.12 7.16
N VAL A 54 4.34 -19.07 6.41
CA VAL A 54 5.29 -18.00 6.04
C VAL A 54 5.12 -16.81 6.98
N SER A 55 6.23 -16.25 7.46
CA SER A 55 6.24 -15.07 8.34
C SER A 55 6.21 -13.79 7.50
N TYR A 56 5.28 -12.89 7.81
CA TYR A 56 5.14 -11.57 7.22
C TYR A 56 5.16 -10.48 8.29
N THR A 57 5.77 -9.35 7.97
CA THR A 57 5.55 -8.10 8.71
C THR A 57 4.74 -7.17 7.82
N VAL A 58 3.45 -7.02 8.14
CA VAL A 58 2.54 -6.14 7.41
C VAL A 58 2.58 -4.75 8.06
N TRP A 59 2.97 -3.75 7.29
CA TRP A 59 3.11 -2.36 7.71
C TRP A 59 1.84 -1.59 7.34
N ASP A 60 0.97 -1.35 8.33
CA ASP A 60 -0.20 -0.45 8.16
C ASP A 60 0.28 0.99 8.09
N THR A 61 -0.09 1.69 7.03
CA THR A 61 0.24 3.11 6.88
C THR A 61 -1.00 3.98 7.09
N VAL A 62 -0.78 5.20 7.55
CA VAL A 62 -1.86 6.19 7.61
C VAL A 62 -2.41 6.46 6.20
N GLY A 63 -3.70 6.79 6.11
CA GLY A 63 -4.34 7.14 4.83
C GLY A 63 -3.64 8.31 4.16
N LEU A 64 -3.38 8.15 2.86
CA LEU A 64 -2.78 9.17 2.01
C LEU A 64 -3.89 9.88 1.24
N ASP A 65 -4.48 10.89 1.88
CA ASP A 65 -5.59 11.67 1.32
C ASP A 65 -5.09 12.90 0.57
N GLU A 66 -6.01 13.59 -0.12
CA GLU A 66 -5.67 14.80 -0.86
C GLU A 66 -5.12 15.90 0.05
N PRO A 67 -4.04 16.58 -0.38
CA PRO A 67 -3.52 17.71 0.35
C PRO A 67 -4.54 18.86 0.27
N MET A 68 -5.32 19.08 1.33
CA MET A 68 -6.05 20.33 1.47
C MET A 68 -5.04 21.47 1.60
N VAL A 69 -5.33 22.61 0.98
CA VAL A 69 -4.46 23.79 1.01
C VAL A 69 -4.18 24.16 2.48
N GLY A 70 -2.89 24.11 2.85
CA GLY A 70 -2.45 24.38 4.24
C GLY A 70 -2.37 23.14 5.14
N ASN A 71 -2.68 21.93 4.64
CA ASN A 71 -2.59 20.71 5.44
C ASN A 71 -1.14 20.19 5.53
N THR A 72 -0.46 20.50 6.63
CA THR A 72 0.86 19.96 6.96
C THR A 72 0.82 18.45 7.25
N GLY A 73 -0.35 17.90 7.56
CA GLY A 73 -0.53 16.48 7.87
C GLY A 73 -0.23 15.56 6.68
N TYR A 74 -0.70 15.90 5.47
CA TYR A 74 -0.41 15.11 4.27
C TYR A 74 1.08 14.97 4.00
N LEU A 75 1.81 16.09 4.00
CA LEU A 75 3.27 16.05 3.78
C LEU A 75 3.98 15.22 4.83
N ARG A 76 3.58 15.36 6.10
CA ARG A 76 4.13 14.54 7.18
C ARG A 76 3.88 13.06 6.93
N SER A 77 2.68 12.68 6.46
CA SER A 77 2.35 11.30 6.09
C SER A 77 3.23 10.80 4.94
N VAL A 78 3.38 11.58 3.87
CA VAL A 78 4.26 11.27 2.73
C VAL A 78 5.71 11.06 3.19
N GLU A 79 6.27 12.00 3.94
CA GLU A 79 7.65 11.90 4.45
C GLU A 79 7.85 10.67 5.33
N GLN A 80 6.89 10.34 6.18
CA GLN A 80 6.99 9.18 7.08
C GLN A 80 6.91 7.86 6.31
N VAL A 81 6.03 7.75 5.32
CA VAL A 81 5.95 6.54 4.49
C VAL A 81 7.24 6.38 3.66
N CYS A 82 7.80 7.46 3.12
CA CYS A 82 9.10 7.42 2.43
C CYS A 82 10.25 7.02 3.38
N LYS A 83 10.23 7.46 4.64
CA LYS A 83 11.18 6.99 5.66
C LYS A 83 11.03 5.50 5.94
N LEU A 84 9.79 5.00 6.04
CA LEU A 84 9.53 3.57 6.21
C LEU A 84 10.15 2.77 5.06
N VAL A 85 9.88 3.15 3.80
CA VAL A 85 10.45 2.47 2.62
C VAL A 85 11.98 2.49 2.67
N ARG A 86 12.60 3.64 2.94
CA ARG A 86 14.05 3.77 3.09
C ARG A 86 14.61 2.85 4.18
N ASP A 87 13.99 2.85 5.36
CA ASP A 87 14.48 2.09 6.51
C ASP A 87 14.33 0.58 6.27
N LEU A 88 13.23 0.16 5.64
CA LEU A 88 13.05 -1.23 5.22
C LEU A 88 14.05 -1.64 4.15
N THR A 89 14.34 -0.77 3.18
CA THR A 89 15.34 -1.05 2.14
C THR A 89 16.70 -1.35 2.75
N LYS A 90 17.08 -0.65 3.82
CA LYS A 90 18.33 -0.89 4.56
C LYS A 90 18.29 -2.17 5.42
N ALA A 91 17.10 -2.63 5.81
CA ALA A 91 16.88 -3.73 6.74
C ALA A 91 16.45 -5.05 6.06
N GLY A 92 16.62 -5.19 4.75
CA GLY A 92 16.27 -6.42 4.03
C GLY A 92 15.30 -6.23 2.87
N GLY A 93 14.76 -5.02 2.70
CA GLY A 93 13.91 -4.65 1.55
C GLY A 93 12.41 -4.63 1.85
N VAL A 94 11.66 -4.23 0.84
CA VAL A 94 10.21 -4.36 0.76
C VAL A 94 9.91 -5.46 -0.26
N ASP A 95 9.10 -6.44 0.13
CA ASP A 95 8.81 -7.61 -0.69
C ASP A 95 7.53 -7.44 -1.50
N LEU A 96 6.54 -6.70 -0.98
CA LEU A 96 5.26 -6.45 -1.65
C LEU A 96 4.66 -5.12 -1.24
N LEU A 97 4.06 -4.44 -2.20
CA LEU A 97 3.14 -3.34 -2.00
C LEU A 97 1.70 -3.83 -2.15
N LEU A 98 0.86 -3.68 -1.13
CA LEU A 98 -0.57 -3.91 -1.19
C LEU A 98 -1.32 -2.59 -1.22
N PHE A 99 -1.91 -2.26 -2.36
CA PHE A 99 -2.69 -1.05 -2.55
C PHE A 99 -4.16 -1.32 -2.21
N CYS A 100 -4.64 -0.82 -1.07
CA CYS A 100 -6.05 -0.89 -0.71
C CYS A 100 -6.84 0.21 -1.41
N HIS A 101 -7.80 -0.20 -2.21
CA HIS A 101 -8.73 0.69 -2.90
C HIS A 101 -10.18 0.32 -2.54
N ARG A 102 -10.93 1.28 -1.98
CA ARG A 102 -12.36 1.09 -1.77
C ARG A 102 -13.07 1.05 -3.12
N GLN A 103 -14.03 0.12 -3.31
CA GLN A 103 -14.84 0.10 -4.52
C GLN A 103 -15.33 1.51 -4.89
N GLY A 104 -15.23 1.86 -6.16
CA GLY A 104 -15.61 3.18 -6.63
C GLY A 104 -14.72 3.71 -7.75
N ARG A 105 -14.72 5.03 -7.91
CA ARG A 105 -13.97 5.68 -9.00
C ARG A 105 -12.48 5.74 -8.70
N ILE A 106 -11.67 5.47 -9.71
CA ILE A 106 -10.23 5.73 -9.67
C ILE A 106 -10.00 7.23 -9.77
N THR A 107 -9.58 7.84 -8.67
CA THR A 107 -9.39 9.28 -8.54
C THR A 107 -7.97 9.71 -8.92
N THR A 108 -7.74 11.01 -9.02
CA THR A 108 -6.38 11.56 -9.13
C THR A 108 -5.53 11.21 -7.88
N ILE A 109 -6.17 11.07 -6.70
CA ILE A 109 -5.47 10.70 -5.46
C ILE A 109 -4.98 9.26 -5.53
N THR A 110 -5.82 8.35 -6.04
CA THR A 110 -5.46 6.96 -6.32
C THR A 110 -4.18 6.89 -7.16
N GLN A 111 -4.12 7.68 -8.27
CA GLN A 111 -2.96 7.74 -9.16
C GLN A 111 -1.71 8.33 -8.46
N LYS A 112 -1.89 9.41 -7.67
CA LYS A 112 -0.80 10.03 -6.90
C LYS A 112 -0.21 9.09 -5.86
N ASN A 113 -1.04 8.34 -5.15
CA ASN A 113 -0.60 7.37 -4.14
C ASN A 113 0.17 6.21 -4.77
N TYR A 114 -0.32 5.70 -5.89
CA TYR A 114 0.39 4.71 -6.69
C TYR A 114 1.77 5.22 -7.13
N ALA A 115 1.82 6.41 -7.75
CA ALA A 115 3.06 7.01 -8.20
C ALA A 115 4.05 7.26 -7.05
N LEU A 116 3.56 7.69 -5.88
CA LEU A 116 4.40 7.94 -4.71
C LEU A 116 5.10 6.68 -4.21
N LEU A 117 4.34 5.60 -3.98
CA LEU A 117 4.90 4.38 -3.39
C LEU A 117 5.60 3.52 -4.43
N TYR A 118 4.98 3.28 -5.58
CA TYR A 118 5.48 2.37 -6.58
C TYR A 118 6.55 3.01 -7.48
N GLU A 119 6.22 4.16 -8.14
CA GLU A 119 7.12 4.78 -9.09
C GLU A 119 8.29 5.52 -8.38
N ALA A 120 7.99 6.35 -7.35
CA ALA A 120 9.00 7.19 -6.72
C ALA A 120 9.77 6.48 -5.60
N ALA A 121 9.07 5.91 -4.60
CA ALA A 121 9.73 5.34 -3.43
C ALA A 121 10.34 3.96 -3.71
N CYS A 122 9.59 3.04 -4.34
CA CYS A 122 10.07 1.70 -4.67
C CYS A 122 10.63 1.57 -6.08
N ARG A 123 10.61 2.64 -6.91
CA ARG A 123 11.23 2.68 -8.25
C ARG A 123 10.80 1.53 -9.16
N GLU A 124 9.53 1.14 -9.07
CA GLU A 124 8.94 0.04 -9.84
C GLU A 124 9.63 -1.32 -9.65
N SER A 125 10.49 -1.47 -8.62
CA SER A 125 11.28 -2.68 -8.38
C SER A 125 10.62 -3.67 -7.43
N VAL A 126 9.53 -3.27 -6.75
CA VAL A 126 8.76 -4.09 -5.81
C VAL A 126 7.45 -4.48 -6.46
N PRO A 127 7.02 -5.76 -6.43
CA PRO A 127 5.71 -6.13 -6.93
C PRO A 127 4.61 -5.36 -6.20
N ILE A 128 3.58 -4.94 -6.95
CA ILE A 128 2.43 -4.24 -6.41
C ILE A 128 1.15 -4.97 -6.80
N ALA A 129 0.31 -5.28 -5.81
CA ALA A 129 -1.02 -5.83 -6.02
C ALA A 129 -2.09 -4.91 -5.42
N VAL A 130 -3.32 -5.01 -5.92
CA VAL A 130 -4.45 -4.24 -5.41
C VAL A 130 -5.42 -5.11 -4.61
N VAL A 131 -5.93 -4.56 -3.52
CA VAL A 131 -7.02 -5.14 -2.75
C VAL A 131 -8.23 -4.20 -2.85
N ILE A 132 -9.26 -4.65 -3.57
CA ILE A 132 -10.52 -3.92 -3.70
C ILE A 132 -11.40 -4.29 -2.53
N THR A 133 -11.80 -3.31 -1.75
CA THR A 133 -12.55 -3.49 -0.50
C THR A 133 -13.99 -2.98 -0.60
N HIS A 134 -14.82 -3.31 0.40
CA HIS A 134 -16.23 -2.91 0.53
C HIS A 134 -17.12 -3.53 -0.57
N LEU A 135 -16.86 -4.77 -0.94
CA LEU A 135 -17.63 -5.52 -1.95
C LEU A 135 -18.72 -6.42 -1.33
N GLU A 136 -19.16 -6.13 -0.13
CA GLU A 136 -20.19 -6.92 0.57
C GLU A 136 -21.52 -6.96 -0.17
N GLN A 137 -21.84 -5.94 -0.97
CA GLN A 137 -23.09 -5.86 -1.74
C GLN A 137 -23.02 -6.57 -3.10
N GLU A 138 -21.83 -6.91 -3.57
CA GLU A 138 -21.66 -7.64 -4.84
C GLU A 138 -22.05 -9.10 -4.66
N GLU A 139 -22.82 -9.69 -5.58
CA GLU A 139 -23.12 -11.12 -5.55
C GLU A 139 -21.85 -11.95 -5.70
N ARG A 140 -21.04 -11.61 -6.69
CA ARG A 140 -19.67 -12.09 -6.89
C ARG A 140 -18.72 -10.91 -6.80
N MET A 141 -17.84 -10.90 -5.82
CA MET A 141 -16.91 -9.77 -5.61
C MET A 141 -15.98 -9.56 -6.81
N GLU A 142 -15.61 -10.62 -7.52
CA GLU A 142 -14.74 -10.60 -8.68
C GLU A 142 -15.36 -9.85 -9.88
N ASP A 143 -16.69 -9.82 -10.00
CA ASP A 143 -17.37 -9.09 -11.08
C ASP A 143 -17.03 -7.60 -11.09
N TRP A 144 -16.71 -7.03 -9.91
CA TRP A 144 -16.26 -5.63 -9.85
C TRP A 144 -14.92 -5.44 -10.57
N TRP A 145 -13.97 -6.36 -10.38
CA TRP A 145 -12.68 -6.30 -11.06
C TRP A 145 -12.81 -6.51 -12.55
N ASP A 146 -13.57 -7.51 -12.97
CA ASP A 146 -13.82 -7.81 -14.39
C ASP A 146 -14.36 -6.58 -15.15
N GLN A 147 -15.18 -5.75 -14.50
CA GLN A 147 -15.76 -4.54 -15.07
C GLN A 147 -14.84 -3.32 -15.03
N ASN A 148 -13.87 -3.27 -14.13
CA ASN A 148 -13.12 -2.04 -13.84
C ASN A 148 -11.61 -2.14 -14.07
N ALA A 149 -11.05 -3.33 -14.30
CA ALA A 149 -9.60 -3.54 -14.47
C ALA A 149 -8.98 -2.66 -15.57
N GLU A 150 -9.66 -2.55 -16.72
CA GLU A 150 -9.18 -1.74 -17.85
C GLU A 150 -9.07 -0.24 -17.49
N ILE A 151 -9.88 0.25 -16.56
CA ILE A 151 -9.84 1.65 -16.14
C ILE A 151 -8.55 1.95 -15.39
N PHE A 152 -8.02 1.01 -14.61
CA PHE A 152 -6.71 1.14 -13.97
C PHE A 152 -5.60 1.26 -15.01
N ASP A 153 -5.59 0.37 -16.00
CA ASP A 153 -4.61 0.40 -17.09
C ASP A 153 -4.67 1.70 -17.89
N GLN A 154 -5.86 2.17 -18.25
CA GLN A 154 -6.07 3.45 -18.94
C GLN A 154 -5.56 4.66 -18.12
N ARG A 155 -5.52 4.55 -16.79
CA ARG A 155 -5.00 5.55 -15.87
C ARG A 155 -3.51 5.39 -15.58
N GLY A 156 -2.84 4.40 -16.21
CA GLY A 156 -1.43 4.11 -16.00
C GLY A 156 -1.12 3.48 -14.64
N VAL A 157 -2.10 2.79 -14.04
CA VAL A 157 -1.96 2.09 -12.75
C VAL A 157 -2.01 0.60 -13.03
N LYS A 158 -0.91 -0.10 -12.83
CA LYS A 158 -0.77 -1.53 -13.15
C LYS A 158 -0.44 -2.35 -11.92
N PHE A 159 -1.03 -3.54 -11.84
CA PHE A 159 -0.83 -4.46 -10.74
C PHE A 159 -0.39 -5.84 -11.22
N CYS A 160 0.40 -6.54 -10.43
CA CYS A 160 0.80 -7.92 -10.69
C CYS A 160 -0.26 -8.94 -10.22
N GLY A 161 -1.26 -8.48 -9.44
CA GLY A 161 -2.35 -9.29 -8.94
C GLY A 161 -3.42 -8.42 -8.28
N HIS A 162 -4.58 -9.00 -8.03
CA HIS A 162 -5.69 -8.34 -7.34
C HIS A 162 -6.41 -9.30 -6.40
N ALA A 163 -7.14 -8.74 -5.43
CA ALA A 163 -8.11 -9.44 -4.61
C ALA A 163 -9.33 -8.57 -4.40
N CYS A 164 -10.51 -9.14 -4.61
CA CYS A 164 -11.81 -8.54 -4.37
C CYS A 164 -12.35 -9.05 -3.03
N VAL A 165 -12.60 -8.16 -2.07
CA VAL A 165 -12.86 -8.57 -0.69
C VAL A 165 -13.99 -7.79 -0.01
N THR A 166 -14.71 -8.48 0.88
CA THR A 166 -15.40 -7.86 2.00
C THR A 166 -14.47 -7.80 3.21
N THR A 167 -14.65 -6.80 4.04
CA THR A 167 -13.92 -6.66 5.32
C THR A 167 -14.85 -6.67 6.52
N LEU A 168 -16.12 -6.99 6.30
CA LEU A 168 -17.10 -7.15 7.37
C LEU A 168 -16.93 -8.52 8.04
N SER A 169 -16.71 -8.52 9.36
CA SER A 169 -16.40 -9.72 10.15
C SER A 169 -17.50 -10.79 10.17
N GLU A 170 -18.74 -10.42 9.90
CA GLU A 170 -19.89 -11.31 9.88
C GLU A 170 -20.37 -11.69 8.47
N ASP A 171 -19.64 -11.25 7.44
CA ASP A 171 -20.00 -11.53 6.04
C ASP A 171 -19.68 -13.01 5.71
N PRO A 172 -20.60 -13.77 5.09
CA PRO A 172 -20.35 -15.16 4.69
C PRO A 172 -19.19 -15.30 3.68
N LYS A 173 -18.85 -14.24 2.94
CA LYS A 173 -17.73 -14.19 1.96
C LYS A 173 -16.38 -13.87 2.61
N MET A 174 -16.30 -13.79 3.94
CA MET A 174 -15.06 -13.44 4.65
C MET A 174 -13.93 -14.46 4.38
N GLN A 175 -14.29 -15.75 4.35
CA GLN A 175 -13.30 -16.81 4.08
C GLN A 175 -12.76 -16.70 2.62
N GLU A 176 -13.63 -16.49 1.65
CA GLU A 176 -13.26 -16.26 0.25
C GLU A 176 -12.35 -15.03 0.12
N SER A 177 -12.69 -13.96 0.83
CA SER A 177 -11.89 -12.71 0.88
C SER A 177 -10.49 -12.95 1.44
N ARG A 178 -10.37 -13.74 2.49
CA ARG A 178 -9.08 -14.12 3.07
C ARG A 178 -8.25 -14.94 2.09
N GLU A 179 -8.84 -15.95 1.47
CA GLU A 179 -8.18 -16.81 0.47
C GLU A 179 -7.70 -16.02 -0.75
N ALA A 180 -8.46 -15.00 -1.19
CA ALA A 180 -8.08 -14.12 -2.26
C ALA A 180 -6.80 -13.32 -1.94
N ILE A 181 -6.67 -12.77 -0.72
CA ILE A 181 -5.46 -12.05 -0.30
C ILE A 181 -4.29 -13.03 -0.09
N GLU A 182 -4.54 -14.20 0.49
CA GLU A 182 -3.52 -15.26 0.62
C GLU A 182 -3.01 -15.69 -0.75
N GLY A 183 -3.86 -15.68 -1.79
CA GLY A 183 -3.48 -15.91 -3.18
C GLY A 183 -2.47 -14.88 -3.69
N ILE A 184 -2.64 -13.60 -3.35
CA ILE A 184 -1.67 -12.54 -3.67
C ILE A 184 -0.33 -12.80 -2.96
N LEU A 185 -0.36 -13.16 -1.68
CA LEU A 185 0.87 -13.41 -0.92
C LEU A 185 1.71 -14.55 -1.50
N LYS A 186 1.09 -15.55 -2.15
CA LYS A 186 1.80 -16.63 -2.86
C LYS A 186 2.64 -16.15 -4.04
N ILE A 187 2.42 -14.95 -4.57
CA ILE A 187 3.28 -14.35 -5.60
C ILE A 187 4.72 -14.24 -5.06
N LEU A 188 4.87 -14.03 -3.75
CA LEU A 188 6.17 -13.92 -3.11
C LEU A 188 6.90 -15.26 -2.93
N ASP A 189 6.17 -16.37 -2.90
CA ASP A 189 6.76 -17.72 -2.75
C ASP A 189 7.51 -18.16 -4.00
N SER A 190 7.15 -17.61 -5.17
CA SER A 190 7.71 -17.97 -6.48
C SER A 190 8.85 -17.07 -6.95
N ASN A 191 9.05 -15.93 -6.28
CA ASN A 191 10.07 -14.95 -6.66
C ASN A 191 11.22 -14.94 -5.65
N GLU A 192 12.45 -14.94 -6.14
CA GLU A 192 13.62 -14.58 -5.34
C GLU A 192 13.37 -13.20 -4.71
N ARG A 193 13.83 -13.00 -3.46
CA ARG A 193 13.70 -11.71 -2.77
C ARG A 193 14.12 -10.58 -3.70
N HIS A 194 13.18 -9.73 -4.07
CA HIS A 194 13.45 -8.55 -4.86
C HIS A 194 13.95 -7.43 -3.94
N GLY A 195 15.17 -7.59 -3.44
CA GLY A 195 15.87 -6.44 -2.86
C GLY A 195 15.86 -5.31 -3.88
N MET A 196 15.48 -4.09 -3.47
CA MET A 196 15.51 -2.93 -4.37
C MET A 196 16.87 -2.84 -5.06
N PRO A 197 16.96 -2.72 -6.39
CA PRO A 197 18.23 -2.54 -7.07
C PRO A 197 18.93 -1.29 -6.53
N ALA A 198 20.21 -1.43 -6.23
CA ALA A 198 21.06 -0.36 -5.67
C ALA A 198 21.31 0.81 -6.65
N GLU A 199 20.75 0.78 -7.86
CA GLU A 199 20.88 1.89 -8.80
C GLU A 199 19.99 3.06 -8.35
N LEU A 200 20.67 4.03 -7.76
CA LEU A 200 20.10 5.30 -7.34
C LEU A 200 19.56 6.05 -8.57
N MET A 201 18.24 6.22 -8.64
CA MET A 201 17.64 7.20 -9.55
C MET A 201 18.30 8.56 -9.30
N LYS A 202 18.72 9.27 -10.33
CA LYS A 202 19.34 10.59 -10.16
C LYS A 202 18.38 11.51 -9.43
N GLY A 203 18.87 12.27 -8.47
CA GLY A 203 18.03 13.09 -7.59
C GLY A 203 17.04 14.01 -8.34
N GLU A 204 17.42 14.54 -9.50
CA GLU A 204 16.56 15.38 -10.34
C GLU A 204 15.40 14.59 -11.01
N ASP A 205 15.61 13.35 -11.42
CA ASP A 205 14.53 12.51 -11.98
C ASP A 205 13.51 12.14 -10.91
N LEU A 206 13.96 11.85 -9.70
CA LEU A 206 13.07 11.59 -8.57
C LEU A 206 12.26 12.84 -8.20
N VAL A 207 12.87 14.01 -8.16
CA VAL A 207 12.17 15.29 -7.92
C VAL A 207 11.12 15.53 -9.00
N ARG A 208 11.42 15.23 -10.27
CA ARG A 208 10.47 15.35 -11.38
C ARG A 208 9.26 14.44 -11.19
N ILE A 209 9.44 13.16 -10.89
CA ILE A 209 8.33 12.22 -10.63
C ILE A 209 7.47 12.71 -9.45
N LEU A 210 8.09 13.12 -8.36
CA LEU A 210 7.38 13.62 -7.17
C LEU A 210 6.56 14.89 -7.47
N ARG A 211 7.00 15.72 -8.41
CA ARG A 211 6.24 16.91 -8.85
C ARG A 211 5.13 16.58 -9.84
N GLU A 212 5.47 15.88 -10.92
CA GLU A 212 4.58 15.69 -12.07
C GLU A 212 3.55 14.58 -11.80
N ARG A 213 3.96 13.49 -11.17
CA ARG A 213 3.11 12.33 -10.91
C ARG A 213 2.44 12.38 -9.54
N CYS A 214 3.19 12.77 -8.50
CA CYS A 214 2.65 12.83 -7.13
C CYS A 214 2.05 14.20 -6.77
N GLY A 215 2.26 15.23 -7.60
CA GLY A 215 1.69 16.57 -7.41
C GLY A 215 2.31 17.36 -6.24
N LEU A 216 3.52 17.01 -5.80
CA LEU A 216 4.21 17.74 -4.75
C LEU A 216 4.77 19.07 -5.28
N ARG A 217 4.73 20.13 -4.46
CA ARG A 217 5.43 21.37 -4.75
C ARG A 217 6.95 21.17 -4.69
N GLU A 218 7.70 21.92 -5.47
CA GLU A 218 9.17 21.84 -5.57
C GLU A 218 9.91 21.67 -4.22
N PRO A 219 9.69 22.52 -3.19
CA PRO A 219 10.40 22.36 -1.91
C PRO A 219 10.11 21.02 -1.23
N HIS A 220 8.87 20.55 -1.33
CA HIS A 220 8.44 19.28 -0.72
C HIS A 220 8.98 18.08 -1.50
N ALA A 221 8.96 18.14 -2.84
CA ALA A 221 9.55 17.11 -3.68
C ALA A 221 11.06 16.94 -3.39
N ARG A 222 11.80 18.04 -3.20
CA ARG A 222 13.22 17.99 -2.81
C ARG A 222 13.43 17.42 -1.42
N SER A 223 12.54 17.74 -0.46
CA SER A 223 12.60 17.15 0.89
C SER A 223 12.40 15.62 0.85
N VAL A 224 11.36 15.16 0.15
CA VAL A 224 11.06 13.74 0.00
C VAL A 224 12.17 13.00 -0.76
N ALA A 225 12.68 13.60 -1.85
CA ALA A 225 13.77 13.01 -2.63
C ALA A 225 15.03 12.82 -1.78
N ARG A 226 15.34 13.76 -0.87
CA ARG A 226 16.46 13.64 0.07
C ARG A 226 16.26 12.47 1.02
N ILE A 227 15.04 12.31 1.59
CA ILE A 227 14.71 11.18 2.48
C ILE A 227 14.96 9.84 1.79
N LEU A 228 14.54 9.72 0.52
CA LEU A 228 14.68 8.47 -0.24
C LEU A 228 16.13 8.22 -0.75
N ALA A 229 17.00 9.24 -0.71
CA ALA A 229 18.39 9.13 -1.12
C ALA A 229 19.37 8.83 0.05
N GLU A 230 18.93 9.03 1.29
CA GLU A 230 19.68 8.73 2.51
C GLU A 230 19.69 7.21 2.83
#